data_b1f144be6c3e9522ed07a71041746de3
#
_entry.id   b1f144be6c3e9522ed07a71041746de3
#
_cell.length_a   1.000
_cell.length_b   1.000
_cell.length_c   1.000
_cell.angle_alpha   90.00
_cell.angle_beta   90.00
_cell.angle_gamma   90.00
#
_symmetry.space_group_name_H-M   'P 1'
#
loop_
_entity.id
_entity.type
_entity.pdbx_description
1 polymer ?
#
loop_
_entity_poly.entity_id
_entity_poly.type
_entity_poly.pdbx_seq_one_letter_code
_entity_poly.pdbx_strand_id
1 'polypeptide(L)'
;MKESGYRKFRWGKFELFIDVGEVGPDYQPGHAHADTFSFELYINGRPVIVDTGTSTYEVNNTRFYERSTAAHNTVVVFGQNSSQVWAGHRVARRARIQVLCDEEKRIVAVHDGYKRLGCLHTRKMEKMEEHIRIVDEIDCEGTAYLHFMPKENIVFDGNRLIGSDYCIEFDGAREIEPFTSMYAPEFNKREERRSFRISFARKLETIIQ
;
A
#
# COMPACT_ATOMS: atom_id res chain seq x y z
N MET A 1 5.06 18.73 -2.85
CA MET A 1 4.43 17.41 -2.69
C MET A 1 2.98 17.46 -2.17
N LYS A 2 2.60 18.38 -1.24
CA LYS A 2 1.22 18.40 -0.71
C LYS A 2 0.14 18.52 -1.79
N GLU A 3 0.37 19.32 -2.81
CA GLU A 3 -0.56 19.53 -3.93
C GLU A 3 -0.75 18.29 -4.83
N SER A 4 0.28 17.41 -4.90
CA SER A 4 0.20 16.15 -5.65
C SER A 4 -0.44 15.01 -4.87
N GLY A 5 -0.81 15.22 -3.61
CA GLY A 5 -1.33 14.18 -2.73
C GLY A 5 -0.26 13.33 -2.03
N TYR A 6 1.00 13.44 -2.44
CA TYR A 6 2.08 12.68 -1.79
C TYR A 6 2.59 13.37 -0.53
N ARG A 7 2.98 12.55 0.46
CA ARG A 7 3.68 12.98 1.67
C ARG A 7 4.97 12.20 1.81
N LYS A 8 5.94 12.84 2.44
CA LYS A 8 7.24 12.23 2.74
C LYS A 8 7.61 12.52 4.18
N PHE A 9 7.85 11.47 4.94
CA PHE A 9 8.44 11.54 6.27
C PHE A 9 9.89 11.04 6.21
N ARG A 10 10.80 11.75 6.83
CA ARG A 10 12.20 11.34 6.94
C ARG A 10 12.72 11.61 8.36
N TRP A 11 13.22 10.58 9.01
CA TRP A 11 13.86 10.69 10.33
C TRP A 11 14.65 9.41 10.66
N GLY A 12 15.75 9.56 11.46
CA GLY A 12 16.60 8.42 11.79
C GLY A 12 17.01 7.65 10.54
N LYS A 13 16.76 6.34 10.55
CA LYS A 13 17.01 5.42 9.43
C LYS A 13 15.88 5.37 8.40
N PHE A 14 14.73 5.97 8.66
CA PHE A 14 13.52 5.81 7.87
C PHE A 14 13.27 6.95 6.88
N GLU A 15 12.82 6.58 5.70
CA GLU A 15 12.22 7.48 4.72
C GLU A 15 10.94 6.82 4.19
N LEU A 16 9.78 7.42 4.47
CA LEU A 16 8.46 6.91 4.14
C LEU A 16 7.78 7.84 3.14
N PHE A 17 7.37 7.30 2.01
CA PHE A 17 6.53 7.96 1.02
C PHE A 17 5.11 7.44 1.13
N ILE A 18 4.14 8.33 1.10
CA ILE A 18 2.73 8.02 1.34
C ILE A 18 1.91 8.66 0.22
N ASP A 19 0.99 7.88 -0.35
CA ASP A 19 -0.01 8.37 -1.29
C ASP A 19 -1.35 8.61 -0.57
N VAL A 20 -1.74 9.88 -0.49
CA VAL A 20 -3.08 10.32 -0.07
C VAL A 20 -3.70 11.25 -1.14
N GLY A 21 -3.29 11.05 -2.39
CA GLY A 21 -3.77 11.77 -3.56
C GLY A 21 -5.03 11.15 -4.15
N GLU A 22 -5.76 11.96 -4.90
CA GLU A 22 -6.89 11.49 -5.70
C GLU A 22 -6.42 10.53 -6.81
N VAL A 23 -7.24 9.55 -7.15
CA VAL A 23 -6.96 8.53 -8.17
C VAL A 23 -6.97 9.16 -9.56
N GLY A 24 -5.83 9.72 -9.96
CA GLY A 24 -5.62 10.42 -11.21
C GLY A 24 -6.43 11.73 -11.32
N PRO A 25 -6.12 12.55 -12.32
CA PRO A 25 -6.82 13.80 -12.57
C PRO A 25 -8.24 13.54 -13.10
N ASP A 26 -9.18 14.45 -12.82
CA ASP A 26 -10.59 14.30 -13.24
C ASP A 26 -10.77 14.23 -14.76
N TYR A 27 -9.93 14.94 -15.49
CA TYR A 27 -10.02 15.04 -16.95
C TYR A 27 -9.41 13.83 -17.69
N GLN A 28 -8.47 13.09 -17.08
CA GLN A 28 -7.83 11.95 -17.73
C GLN A 28 -7.17 10.98 -16.74
N PRO A 29 -7.95 10.12 -16.04
CA PRO A 29 -7.39 9.18 -15.05
C PRO A 29 -6.85 7.88 -15.67
N GLY A 30 -6.63 7.80 -16.98
CA GLY A 30 -6.36 6.55 -17.71
C GLY A 30 -5.11 5.79 -17.23
N HIS A 31 -4.13 6.46 -16.67
CA HIS A 31 -2.93 5.84 -16.11
C HIS A 31 -3.03 5.48 -14.63
N ALA A 32 -4.08 5.94 -13.94
CA ALA A 32 -4.24 5.70 -12.52
C ALA A 32 -4.42 4.21 -12.18
N HIS A 33 -3.95 3.83 -11.01
CA HIS A 33 -4.12 2.53 -10.40
C HIS A 33 -5.13 2.63 -9.25
N ALA A 34 -5.53 1.49 -8.70
CA ALA A 34 -6.35 1.44 -7.49
C ALA A 34 -5.45 1.35 -6.24
N ASP A 35 -4.56 2.32 -6.08
CA ASP A 35 -3.40 2.36 -5.20
C ASP A 35 -3.58 3.26 -3.97
N THR A 36 -4.77 3.78 -3.75
CA THR A 36 -5.11 4.68 -2.65
C THR A 36 -4.53 4.19 -1.32
N PHE A 37 -3.80 5.09 -0.64
CA PHE A 37 -3.08 4.84 0.61
C PHE A 37 -1.86 3.93 0.50
N SER A 38 -1.39 3.61 -0.70
CA SER A 38 -0.12 2.92 -0.87
C SER A 38 1.03 3.72 -0.26
N PHE A 39 2.07 3.02 0.15
CA PHE A 39 3.29 3.63 0.67
C PHE A 39 4.53 2.89 0.18
N GLU A 40 5.65 3.58 0.19
CA GLU A 40 6.99 3.01 0.01
C GLU A 40 7.87 3.35 1.20
N LEU A 41 8.72 2.42 1.57
CA LEU A 41 9.64 2.55 2.71
C LEU A 41 11.07 2.30 2.30
N TYR A 42 11.92 3.24 2.67
CA TYR A 42 13.38 3.13 2.60
C TYR A 42 13.94 3.11 4.01
N ILE A 43 14.92 2.24 4.24
CA ILE A 43 15.65 2.11 5.51
C ILE A 43 17.14 2.26 5.22
N ASN A 44 17.82 3.17 5.90
CA ASN A 44 19.22 3.51 5.65
C ASN A 44 19.51 3.87 4.18
N GLY A 45 18.53 4.53 3.50
CA GLY A 45 18.62 4.90 2.09
C GLY A 45 18.38 3.74 1.10
N ARG A 46 18.11 2.54 1.58
CA ARG A 46 17.83 1.34 0.79
C ARG A 46 16.31 1.11 0.68
N PRO A 47 15.74 0.89 -0.52
CA PRO A 47 14.33 0.55 -0.67
C PRO A 47 14.06 -0.82 -0.04
N VAL A 48 13.01 -0.93 0.77
CA VAL A 48 12.60 -2.15 1.48
C VAL A 48 11.19 -2.56 1.10
N ILE A 49 10.22 -1.67 1.26
CA ILE A 49 8.83 -1.87 0.79
C ILE A 49 8.64 -0.95 -0.40
N VAL A 50 8.28 -1.52 -1.55
CA VAL A 50 8.20 -0.80 -2.81
C VAL A 50 6.91 -1.11 -3.55
N ASP A 51 6.45 -0.18 -4.37
CA ASP A 51 5.31 -0.40 -5.26
C ASP A 51 5.61 -1.49 -6.30
N THR A 52 4.57 -2.02 -6.94
CA THR A 52 4.73 -3.04 -7.99
C THR A 52 5.33 -2.45 -9.27
N GLY A 53 5.05 -1.19 -9.55
CA GLY A 53 5.43 -0.54 -10.80
C GLY A 53 4.53 -0.94 -11.98
N THR A 54 4.99 -0.63 -13.19
CA THR A 54 4.27 -0.91 -14.44
C THR A 54 5.21 -1.50 -15.47
N SER A 55 5.00 -2.75 -15.86
CA SER A 55 5.80 -3.44 -16.87
C SER A 55 5.18 -3.38 -18.27
N THR A 56 3.88 -3.17 -18.40
CA THR A 56 3.17 -3.21 -19.68
C THR A 56 1.94 -2.35 -19.69
N TYR A 57 1.55 -1.88 -20.87
CA TYR A 57 0.25 -1.24 -21.13
C TYR A 57 -0.68 -2.15 -21.96
N GLU A 58 -0.24 -3.35 -22.30
CA GLU A 58 -1.09 -4.31 -23.00
C GLU A 58 -2.29 -4.75 -22.14
N VAL A 59 -3.41 -5.03 -22.81
CA VAL A 59 -4.63 -5.51 -22.14
C VAL A 59 -4.48 -7.00 -21.83
N ASN A 60 -3.84 -7.30 -20.70
CA ASN A 60 -3.57 -8.66 -20.24
C ASN A 60 -3.64 -8.76 -18.71
N ASN A 61 -3.52 -9.98 -18.18
CA ASN A 61 -3.59 -10.25 -16.73
C ASN A 61 -2.48 -9.53 -15.94
N THR A 62 -1.29 -9.33 -16.53
CA THR A 62 -0.21 -8.59 -15.88
C THR A 62 -0.63 -7.15 -15.63
N ARG A 63 -1.14 -6.47 -16.66
CA ARG A 63 -1.62 -5.08 -16.54
C ARG A 63 -2.79 -4.97 -15.57
N PHE A 64 -3.70 -5.95 -15.58
CA PHE A 64 -4.84 -5.95 -14.64
C PHE A 64 -4.38 -6.09 -13.20
N TYR A 65 -3.39 -6.95 -12.94
CA TYR A 65 -2.81 -7.09 -11.61
C TYR A 65 -2.07 -5.81 -11.19
N GLU A 66 -1.15 -5.30 -12.02
CA GLU A 66 -0.34 -4.11 -11.70
C GLU A 66 -1.19 -2.88 -11.33
N ARG A 67 -2.41 -2.78 -11.87
CA ARG A 67 -3.37 -1.72 -11.56
C ARG A 67 -4.30 -2.02 -10.40
N SER A 68 -4.33 -3.24 -9.91
CA SER A 68 -5.23 -3.66 -8.84
C SER A 68 -4.74 -3.21 -7.47
N THR A 69 -5.65 -3.04 -6.52
CA THR A 69 -5.29 -2.69 -5.14
C THR A 69 -4.35 -3.71 -4.50
N ALA A 70 -4.47 -4.99 -4.87
CA ALA A 70 -3.61 -6.05 -4.36
C ALA A 70 -2.14 -5.96 -4.82
N ALA A 71 -1.83 -5.13 -5.82
CA ALA A 71 -0.47 -4.89 -6.29
C ALA A 71 0.26 -3.78 -5.51
N HIS A 72 -0.44 -3.10 -4.60
CA HIS A 72 0.06 -1.94 -3.87
C HIS A 72 0.10 -2.18 -2.35
N ASN A 73 0.89 -1.40 -1.62
CA ASN A 73 1.04 -1.54 -0.17
C ASN A 73 -0.14 -0.89 0.57
N THR A 74 -1.32 -1.47 0.43
CA THR A 74 -2.58 -0.96 0.97
C THR A 74 -3.56 -2.10 1.28
N VAL A 75 -4.81 -1.78 1.62
CA VAL A 75 -5.82 -2.76 2.06
C VAL A 75 -6.82 -3.07 0.95
N VAL A 76 -7.07 -4.33 0.73
CA VAL A 76 -8.14 -4.89 -0.12
C VAL A 76 -9.30 -5.34 0.77
N VAL A 77 -10.54 -4.99 0.41
CA VAL A 77 -11.77 -5.39 1.12
C VAL A 77 -12.57 -6.36 0.27
N PHE A 78 -12.87 -7.54 0.82
CA PHE A 78 -13.62 -8.62 0.14
C PHE A 78 -13.10 -8.96 -1.26
N GLY A 79 -11.77 -8.89 -1.47
CA GLY A 79 -11.15 -9.16 -2.78
C GLY A 79 -11.45 -8.12 -3.86
N GLN A 80 -11.98 -6.95 -3.50
CA GLN A 80 -12.34 -5.89 -4.44
C GLN A 80 -11.30 -4.76 -4.44
N ASN A 81 -11.13 -4.13 -5.59
CA ASN A 81 -10.30 -2.93 -5.71
C ASN A 81 -10.99 -1.71 -5.08
N SER A 82 -10.19 -0.81 -4.49
CA SER A 82 -10.65 0.47 -3.95
C SER A 82 -11.25 1.39 -5.02
N SER A 83 -10.74 1.28 -6.25
CA SER A 83 -11.25 1.97 -7.44
C SER A 83 -11.51 0.97 -8.55
N GLN A 84 -12.49 1.24 -9.39
CA GLN A 84 -12.79 0.36 -10.51
C GLN A 84 -11.80 0.62 -11.65
N VAL A 85 -10.90 -0.32 -11.89
CA VAL A 85 -9.94 -0.32 -13.00
C VAL A 85 -10.16 -1.53 -13.88
N TRP A 86 -10.14 -1.35 -15.20
CA TRP A 86 -10.26 -2.44 -16.17
C TRP A 86 -9.63 -2.07 -17.50
N ALA A 87 -9.45 -3.02 -18.39
CA ALA A 87 -8.70 -2.87 -19.62
C ALA A 87 -7.32 -2.22 -19.37
N GLY A 88 -6.67 -1.68 -20.38
CA GLY A 88 -5.35 -1.03 -20.22
C GLY A 88 -5.40 0.30 -19.47
N HIS A 89 -6.48 1.09 -19.69
CA HIS A 89 -6.55 2.50 -19.30
C HIS A 89 -7.94 2.95 -18.81
N ARG A 90 -8.86 2.04 -18.48
CA ARG A 90 -10.19 2.40 -18.02
C ARG A 90 -10.23 2.54 -16.51
N VAL A 91 -10.86 3.59 -16.02
CA VAL A 91 -11.07 3.87 -14.61
C VAL A 91 -12.46 4.43 -14.39
N ALA A 92 -13.18 3.93 -13.39
CA ALA A 92 -14.45 4.47 -12.91
C ALA A 92 -14.56 4.28 -11.38
N ARG A 93 -15.56 4.89 -10.78
CA ARG A 93 -15.83 4.77 -9.33
C ARG A 93 -14.54 4.91 -8.51
N ARG A 94 -13.80 5.97 -8.77
CA ARG A 94 -12.54 6.27 -8.08
C ARG A 94 -12.82 6.50 -6.60
N ALA A 95 -11.96 5.94 -5.75
CA ALA A 95 -11.94 6.27 -4.34
C ALA A 95 -11.76 7.78 -4.18
N ARG A 96 -12.58 8.38 -3.33
CA ARG A 96 -12.44 9.79 -2.93
C ARG A 96 -11.82 9.85 -1.56
N ILE A 97 -10.86 10.73 -1.41
CA ILE A 97 -10.02 10.83 -0.23
C ILE A 97 -10.35 12.11 0.52
N GLN A 98 -10.45 11.97 1.83
CA GLN A 98 -10.49 13.09 2.74
C GLN A 98 -9.33 12.99 3.71
N VAL A 99 -8.40 13.95 3.66
CA VAL A 99 -7.33 14.08 4.64
C VAL A 99 -7.91 14.72 5.90
N LEU A 100 -7.88 13.99 7.00
CA LEU A 100 -8.42 14.40 8.32
C LEU A 100 -7.36 15.10 9.17
N CYS A 101 -6.09 14.72 9.00
CA CYS A 101 -4.95 15.28 9.71
C CYS A 101 -3.72 15.26 8.79
N ASP A 102 -2.97 16.35 8.73
CA ASP A 102 -1.73 16.47 7.94
C ASP A 102 -0.72 17.29 8.74
N GLU A 103 -0.03 16.62 9.65
CA GLU A 103 0.95 17.19 10.57
C GLU A 103 2.37 16.71 10.24
N GLU A 104 3.38 17.31 10.84
CA GLU A 104 4.80 16.95 10.63
C GLU A 104 5.10 15.48 10.97
N LYS A 105 4.40 14.94 11.97
CA LYS A 105 4.65 13.57 12.48
C LYS A 105 3.54 12.59 12.17
N ARG A 106 2.44 13.05 11.57
CA ARG A 106 1.24 12.23 11.42
C ARG A 106 0.42 12.65 10.21
N ILE A 107 -0.07 11.66 9.47
CA ILE A 107 -1.13 11.83 8.50
C ILE A 107 -2.26 10.87 8.79
N VAL A 108 -3.50 11.35 8.69
CA VAL A 108 -4.72 10.55 8.81
C VAL A 108 -5.61 10.89 7.64
N ALA A 109 -6.03 9.89 6.91
CA ALA A 109 -6.95 10.06 5.79
C ALA A 109 -7.98 8.93 5.75
N VAL A 110 -9.16 9.21 5.20
CA VAL A 110 -10.22 8.25 4.95
C VAL A 110 -10.56 8.26 3.46
N HIS A 111 -10.87 7.09 2.89
CA HIS A 111 -11.39 7.01 1.54
C HIS A 111 -12.69 6.19 1.49
N ASP A 112 -13.52 6.49 0.49
CA ASP A 112 -14.84 5.89 0.27
C ASP A 112 -14.86 4.78 -0.78
N GLY A 113 -13.69 4.31 -1.23
CA GLY A 113 -13.57 3.32 -2.30
C GLY A 113 -14.34 2.02 -2.06
N TYR A 114 -14.56 1.67 -0.80
CA TYR A 114 -15.33 0.50 -0.36
C TYR A 114 -16.73 0.81 0.16
N LYS A 115 -17.21 2.06 0.03
CA LYS A 115 -18.54 2.48 0.50
C LYS A 115 -19.68 1.61 -0.06
N ARG A 116 -19.55 1.15 -1.31
CA ARG A 116 -20.53 0.22 -1.94
C ARG A 116 -20.62 -1.15 -1.25
N LEU A 117 -19.60 -1.51 -0.48
CA LEU A 117 -19.51 -2.74 0.32
C LEU A 117 -19.89 -2.50 1.78
N GLY A 118 -20.35 -1.30 2.11
CA GLY A 118 -20.66 -0.88 3.48
C GLY A 118 -19.43 -0.52 4.31
N CYS A 119 -18.26 -0.33 3.71
CA CYS A 119 -17.00 -0.07 4.40
C CYS A 119 -16.39 1.27 4.01
N LEU A 120 -15.79 1.93 4.97
CA LEU A 120 -14.80 2.98 4.77
C LEU A 120 -13.43 2.45 5.18
N HIS A 121 -12.36 2.97 4.59
CA HIS A 121 -11.01 2.66 5.01
C HIS A 121 -10.33 3.93 5.48
N THR A 122 -9.93 3.94 6.74
CA THR A 122 -9.10 5.00 7.33
C THR A 122 -7.70 4.45 7.53
N ARG A 123 -6.69 5.17 7.04
CA ARG A 123 -5.29 4.88 7.32
C ARG A 123 -4.65 6.04 8.05
N LYS A 124 -3.97 5.72 9.13
CA LYS A 124 -3.16 6.62 9.92
C LYS A 124 -1.71 6.18 9.84
N MET A 125 -0.82 7.08 9.51
CA MET A 125 0.62 6.84 9.52
C MET A 125 1.28 7.85 10.42
N GLU A 126 2.10 7.37 11.36
CA GLU A 126 2.74 8.16 12.39
C GLU A 126 4.24 7.89 12.42
N LYS A 127 4.98 9.00 12.46
CA LYS A 127 6.40 9.01 12.77
C LYS A 127 6.55 9.02 14.29
N MET A 128 6.92 7.88 14.87
CA MET A 128 7.26 7.78 16.28
C MET A 128 8.76 8.04 16.48
N GLU A 129 9.26 8.06 17.70
CA GLU A 129 10.66 8.36 17.98
C GLU A 129 11.62 7.38 17.29
N GLU A 130 11.38 6.08 17.45
CA GLU A 130 12.25 5.01 16.93
C GLU A 130 11.55 4.04 15.96
N HIS A 131 10.28 4.27 15.63
CA HIS A 131 9.51 3.38 14.75
C HIS A 131 8.47 4.11 13.91
N ILE A 132 7.95 3.42 12.91
CA ILE A 132 6.76 3.81 12.14
C ILE A 132 5.58 3.06 12.71
N ARG A 133 4.47 3.76 12.87
CA ARG A 133 3.18 3.17 13.21
C ARG A 133 2.19 3.42 12.08
N ILE A 134 1.64 2.35 11.51
CA ILE A 134 0.57 2.42 10.50
C ILE A 134 -0.65 1.73 11.10
N VAL A 135 -1.79 2.42 11.08
CA VAL A 135 -3.06 1.88 11.57
C VAL A 135 -4.07 1.92 10.44
N ASP A 136 -4.58 0.76 10.08
CA ASP A 136 -5.69 0.59 9.16
C ASP A 136 -6.97 0.29 9.94
N GLU A 137 -7.99 1.11 9.73
CA GLU A 137 -9.32 0.92 10.30
C GLU A 137 -10.35 0.78 9.18
N ILE A 138 -11.16 -0.29 9.26
CA ILE A 138 -12.23 -0.60 8.31
C ILE A 138 -13.46 -1.12 9.09
N ASP A 139 -14.66 -0.94 8.53
CA ASP A 139 -15.89 -1.40 9.19
C ASP A 139 -16.20 -2.89 8.96
N CYS A 140 -15.28 -3.64 8.37
CA CYS A 140 -15.51 -4.99 7.89
C CYS A 140 -14.24 -5.87 8.02
N GLU A 141 -14.08 -6.87 7.16
CA GLU A 141 -12.86 -7.66 7.02
C GLU A 141 -12.05 -7.20 5.81
N GLY A 142 -10.74 -7.18 5.95
CA GLY A 142 -9.82 -6.78 4.89
C GLY A 142 -8.51 -7.56 4.92
N THR A 143 -7.73 -7.33 3.87
CA THR A 143 -6.40 -7.91 3.71
C THR A 143 -5.44 -6.79 3.34
N ALA A 144 -4.47 -6.50 4.20
CA ALA A 144 -3.36 -5.63 3.89
C ALA A 144 -2.32 -6.37 3.07
N TYR A 145 -1.70 -5.68 2.12
CA TYR A 145 -0.64 -6.21 1.28
C TYR A 145 0.66 -5.45 1.56
N LEU A 146 1.77 -6.21 1.65
CA LEU A 146 3.12 -5.67 1.72
C LEU A 146 3.98 -6.32 0.66
N HIS A 147 4.64 -5.50 -0.15
CA HIS A 147 5.48 -5.91 -1.25
C HIS A 147 6.91 -5.45 -1.01
N PHE A 148 7.81 -6.41 -0.89
CA PHE A 148 9.20 -6.11 -0.59
C PHE A 148 10.04 -5.98 -1.87
N MET A 149 11.17 -5.30 -1.75
CA MET A 149 12.16 -5.23 -2.81
C MET A 149 12.64 -6.65 -3.20
N PRO A 150 12.86 -6.97 -4.48
CA PRO A 150 13.47 -8.25 -4.87
C PRO A 150 14.75 -8.55 -4.10
N LYS A 151 14.95 -9.83 -3.73
CA LYS A 151 16.10 -10.32 -2.95
C LYS A 151 16.17 -9.83 -1.50
N GLU A 152 15.14 -9.15 -0.99
CA GLU A 152 15.05 -8.82 0.42
C GLU A 152 14.97 -10.12 1.23
N ASN A 153 15.91 -10.31 2.16
CA ASN A 153 15.94 -11.50 3.01
C ASN A 153 15.05 -11.26 4.22
N ILE A 154 13.88 -11.93 4.23
CA ILE A 154 12.88 -11.76 5.28
C ILE A 154 12.66 -13.09 5.98
N VAL A 155 12.86 -13.11 7.29
CA VAL A 155 12.45 -14.22 8.15
C VAL A 155 11.02 -13.93 8.63
N PHE A 156 10.12 -14.87 8.39
CA PHE A 156 8.76 -14.81 8.90
C PHE A 156 8.67 -15.64 10.18
N ASP A 157 8.36 -15.01 11.30
CA ASP A 157 8.29 -15.63 12.64
C ASP A 157 6.97 -15.24 13.32
N GLY A 158 5.97 -16.07 13.19
CA GLY A 158 4.67 -15.91 13.81
C GLY A 158 3.91 -14.69 13.27
N ASN A 159 3.94 -13.56 14.00
CA ASN A 159 3.32 -12.30 13.61
C ASN A 159 4.35 -11.23 13.21
N ARG A 160 5.62 -11.62 12.96
CA ARG A 160 6.71 -10.71 12.65
C ARG A 160 7.37 -11.02 11.33
N LEU A 161 7.79 -9.96 10.64
CA LEU A 161 8.65 -10.02 9.46
C LEU A 161 9.98 -9.36 9.83
N ILE A 162 11.05 -10.13 9.84
CA ILE A 162 12.38 -9.69 10.29
C ILE A 162 13.30 -9.59 9.09
N GLY A 163 13.74 -8.38 8.78
CA GLY A 163 14.79 -8.09 7.81
C GLY A 163 16.15 -7.92 8.48
N SER A 164 17.15 -7.45 7.72
CA SER A 164 18.51 -7.27 8.21
C SER A 164 18.65 -6.19 9.27
N ASP A 165 17.88 -5.12 9.15
CA ASP A 165 17.98 -3.90 9.97
C ASP A 165 16.60 -3.33 10.36
N TYR A 166 15.56 -4.16 10.27
CA TYR A 166 14.20 -3.82 10.68
C TYR A 166 13.42 -5.04 11.18
N CYS A 167 12.37 -4.77 11.93
CA CYS A 167 11.33 -5.73 12.29
C CYS A 167 9.96 -5.09 12.06
N ILE A 168 9.05 -5.84 11.46
CA ILE A 168 7.66 -5.43 11.26
C ILE A 168 6.78 -6.35 12.10
N GLU A 169 5.98 -5.76 12.99
CA GLU A 169 5.03 -6.47 13.85
C GLU A 169 3.60 -6.07 13.49
N PHE A 170 2.68 -7.02 13.64
CA PHE A 170 1.26 -6.83 13.33
C PHE A 170 0.39 -7.13 14.55
N ASP A 171 -0.29 -6.09 15.04
CA ASP A 171 -1.34 -6.25 16.05
C ASP A 171 -2.71 -6.22 15.37
N GLY A 172 -3.58 -7.18 15.70
CA GLY A 172 -4.88 -7.36 15.07
C GLY A 172 -4.86 -8.24 13.80
N ALA A 173 -3.71 -8.76 13.38
CA ALA A 173 -3.63 -9.76 12.31
C ALA A 173 -4.30 -11.06 12.73
N ARG A 174 -5.13 -11.64 11.84
CA ARG A 174 -5.70 -12.98 11.99
C ARG A 174 -4.82 -14.04 11.34
N GLU A 175 -4.28 -13.72 10.18
CA GLU A 175 -3.44 -14.60 9.39
C GLU A 175 -2.44 -13.78 8.58
N ILE A 176 -1.23 -14.29 8.46
CA ILE A 176 -0.17 -13.71 7.64
C ILE A 176 0.33 -14.78 6.68
N GLU A 177 0.16 -14.54 5.39
CA GLU A 177 0.52 -15.48 4.34
C GLU A 177 1.61 -14.91 3.43
N PRO A 178 2.77 -15.56 3.29
CA PRO A 178 3.74 -15.22 2.26
C PRO A 178 3.25 -15.65 0.87
N PHE A 179 3.57 -14.86 -0.13
CA PHE A 179 3.35 -15.23 -1.53
C PHE A 179 4.40 -14.59 -2.43
N THR A 180 4.54 -15.12 -3.65
CA THR A 180 5.40 -14.54 -4.67
C THR A 180 4.58 -13.58 -5.53
N SER A 181 5.09 -12.36 -5.71
CA SER A 181 4.57 -11.39 -6.65
C SER A 181 5.67 -10.91 -7.60
N MET A 182 5.30 -10.05 -8.55
CA MET A 182 6.26 -9.49 -9.49
C MET A 182 6.48 -8.01 -9.18
N TYR A 183 7.70 -7.56 -9.35
CA TYR A 183 8.15 -6.17 -9.32
C TYR A 183 8.58 -5.73 -10.71
N ALA A 184 8.13 -4.58 -11.14
CA ALA A 184 8.51 -3.98 -12.42
C ALA A 184 9.43 -2.76 -12.17
N PRO A 185 10.76 -2.96 -12.13
CA PRO A 185 11.69 -1.85 -11.95
C PRO A 185 11.67 -0.86 -13.12
N GLU A 186 11.31 -1.34 -14.28
CA GLU A 186 11.17 -0.57 -15.52
C GLU A 186 10.18 -1.25 -16.46
N PHE A 187 9.76 -0.51 -17.48
CA PHE A 187 8.91 -1.03 -18.54
C PHE A 187 9.55 -2.24 -19.23
N ASN A 188 8.76 -3.28 -19.50
CA ASN A 188 9.18 -4.59 -20.04
C ASN A 188 10.12 -5.40 -19.14
N LYS A 189 10.34 -5.03 -17.89
CA LYS A 189 11.12 -5.83 -16.94
C LYS A 189 10.26 -6.24 -15.76
N ARG A 190 10.47 -7.49 -15.31
CA ARG A 190 9.78 -8.05 -14.15
C ARG A 190 10.73 -8.95 -13.38
N GLU A 191 10.74 -8.80 -12.06
CA GLU A 191 11.52 -9.60 -11.13
C GLU A 191 10.60 -10.21 -10.09
N GLU A 192 10.86 -11.45 -9.70
CA GLU A 192 10.15 -12.08 -8.59
C GLU A 192 10.55 -11.43 -7.27
N ARG A 193 9.54 -11.27 -6.41
CA ARG A 193 9.73 -10.75 -5.05
C ARG A 193 8.87 -11.47 -4.04
N ARG A 194 9.28 -11.43 -2.79
CA ARG A 194 8.48 -11.90 -1.67
C ARG A 194 7.48 -10.81 -1.26
N SER A 195 6.26 -11.24 -1.01
CA SER A 195 5.16 -10.39 -0.57
C SER A 195 4.36 -11.07 0.51
N PHE A 196 3.56 -10.32 1.26
CA PHE A 196 2.73 -10.84 2.33
C PHE A 196 1.31 -10.30 2.25
N ARG A 197 0.35 -11.17 2.58
CA ARG A 197 -1.05 -10.84 2.82
C ARG A 197 -1.33 -10.95 4.29
N ILE A 198 -1.89 -9.92 4.89
CA ILE A 198 -2.22 -9.84 6.31
C ILE A 198 -3.72 -9.66 6.43
N SER A 199 -4.46 -10.73 6.76
CA SER A 199 -5.90 -10.66 6.97
C SER A 199 -6.22 -10.11 8.35
N PHE A 200 -7.24 -9.29 8.46
CA PHE A 200 -7.67 -8.67 9.71
C PHE A 200 -9.14 -8.30 9.69
N ALA A 201 -9.71 -7.98 10.86
CA ALA A 201 -11.03 -7.42 10.99
C ALA A 201 -10.99 -6.12 11.78
N ARG A 202 -11.63 -5.10 11.27
CA ARG A 202 -11.81 -3.78 11.83
C ARG A 202 -10.54 -2.95 11.98
N LYS A 203 -9.50 -3.50 12.61
CA LYS A 203 -8.26 -2.76 12.87
C LYS A 203 -7.04 -3.64 12.68
N LEU A 204 -6.05 -3.12 11.98
CA LEU A 204 -4.69 -3.65 11.90
C LEU A 204 -3.72 -2.54 12.30
N GLU A 205 -2.82 -2.85 13.20
CA GLU A 205 -1.70 -1.97 13.53
C GLU A 205 -0.39 -2.61 13.08
N THR A 206 0.34 -1.92 12.21
CA THR A 206 1.65 -2.33 11.70
C THR A 206 2.71 -1.43 12.32
N ILE A 207 3.65 -2.03 13.03
CA ILE A 207 4.76 -1.34 13.70
C ILE A 207 6.06 -1.75 12.99
N ILE A 208 6.83 -0.77 12.50
CA ILE A 208 8.10 -0.97 11.79
C ILE A 208 9.22 -0.32 12.61
N GLN A 209 10.11 -1.15 13.16
CA GLN A 209 11.24 -0.75 14.01
C GLN A 209 12.58 -0.87 13.30
#